data_00116a40ec80bfde4ad1949001ca2184
#
_entry.id   00116a40ec80bfde4ad1949001ca2184
#
_cell.length_a   1.000
_cell.length_b   1.000
_cell.length_c   1.000
_cell.angle_alpha   90.00
_cell.angle_beta   90.00
_cell.angle_gamma   90.00
#
_symmetry.space_group_name_H-M   'P 1'
#
loop_
_entity.id
_entity.type
_entity.pdbx_description
1 polymer ?
#
loop_
_entity_poly.entity_id
_entity_poly.type
_entity_poly.pdbx_seq_one_letter_code
_entity_poly.pdbx_strand_id
1 'polypeptide(L)'
;ITTAYNFNLKKFIETGYGKHLTVSGQEYKNWNRKKQEEYSEDEKTQMVVKSLLVLTAIKKEAEFIKTKHPDLFHNPLLITIANEVNTVDAELKLFFKQLAIVASGKYDLDTAKEFLAGDLMYHKEYQFNTAEIPSSFVQVIQDITKEDILKQVFNASAFGKIEYTRIANNSREVAFRLKTADAGQHFCLLVASDATKWSDNVLENYEYTETPLTKSYFKTINNQDNSINIL
;
A
#
# COMPACT_ATOMS: atom_id res chain seq x y z
N ILE A 1 -24.96 34.62 -11.85
CA ILE A 1 -24.33 33.65 -12.77
C ILE A 1 -25.21 32.42 -12.75
N THR A 2 -25.82 32.07 -13.88
CA THR A 2 -26.69 30.91 -14.01
C THR A 2 -25.84 29.72 -14.46
N THR A 3 -25.74 28.68 -13.64
CA THR A 3 -25.04 27.45 -14.05
C THR A 3 -25.97 26.63 -14.94
N ALA A 4 -25.63 26.48 -16.20
CA ALA A 4 -26.46 25.73 -17.17
C ALA A 4 -26.42 24.21 -16.90
N TYR A 5 -25.29 23.68 -16.39
CA TYR A 5 -25.12 22.27 -16.03
C TYR A 5 -24.01 22.12 -14.98
N ASN A 6 -24.30 21.35 -13.93
CA ASN A 6 -23.31 21.03 -12.90
C ASN A 6 -22.91 19.56 -13.00
N PHE A 7 -21.76 19.30 -13.64
CA PHE A 7 -21.15 17.97 -13.71
C PHE A 7 -20.05 17.86 -12.66
N ASN A 8 -20.46 17.56 -11.43
CA ASN A 8 -19.55 17.40 -10.29
C ASN A 8 -19.00 15.98 -10.20
N LEU A 9 -18.06 15.75 -9.26
CA LEU A 9 -17.42 14.46 -9.04
C LEU A 9 -18.43 13.34 -8.79
N LYS A 10 -19.48 13.59 -8.01
CA LYS A 10 -20.55 12.62 -7.75
C LYS A 10 -21.19 12.15 -9.05
N LYS A 11 -21.59 13.10 -9.91
CA LYS A 11 -22.23 12.80 -11.18
C LYS A 11 -21.27 12.13 -12.18
N PHE A 12 -19.99 12.48 -12.13
CA PHE A 12 -18.95 11.85 -12.93
C PHE A 12 -18.81 10.36 -12.58
N ILE A 13 -18.87 9.99 -11.28
CA ILE A 13 -18.82 8.61 -10.80
C ILE A 13 -20.12 7.89 -11.14
N GLU A 14 -21.29 8.49 -10.82
CA GLU A 14 -22.60 7.87 -11.04
C GLU A 14 -22.88 7.55 -12.53
N THR A 15 -22.35 8.34 -13.44
CA THR A 15 -22.49 8.10 -14.88
C THR A 15 -21.46 7.13 -15.46
N GLY A 16 -20.61 6.53 -14.63
CA GLY A 16 -19.64 5.50 -15.03
C GLY A 16 -18.36 6.03 -15.67
N TYR A 17 -18.15 7.35 -15.68
CA TYR A 17 -16.90 7.94 -16.17
C TYR A 17 -15.76 7.90 -15.17
N GLY A 18 -16.06 7.78 -13.87
CA GLY A 18 -15.09 7.75 -12.80
C GLY A 18 -15.10 6.44 -12.00
N LYS A 19 -14.03 6.20 -11.27
CA LYS A 19 -13.93 5.10 -10.31
C LYS A 19 -14.70 5.45 -9.03
N HIS A 20 -15.28 4.43 -8.40
CA HIS A 20 -15.82 4.60 -7.04
C HIS A 20 -14.70 4.98 -6.07
N LEU A 21 -14.98 5.95 -5.23
CA LEU A 21 -14.09 6.41 -4.17
C LEU A 21 -14.68 6.00 -2.83
N THR A 22 -13.99 5.13 -2.11
CA THR A 22 -14.35 4.74 -0.75
C THR A 22 -13.36 5.37 0.22
N VAL A 23 -13.86 6.04 1.24
CA VAL A 23 -13.06 6.67 2.28
C VAL A 23 -13.25 5.89 3.57
N SER A 24 -12.18 5.48 4.23
CA SER A 24 -12.25 4.85 5.55
C SER A 24 -12.88 5.83 6.56
N GLY A 25 -13.90 5.35 7.30
CA GLY A 25 -14.65 6.17 8.25
C GLY A 25 -13.92 6.47 9.56
N GLN A 26 -12.75 5.90 9.78
CA GLN A 26 -11.98 6.18 10.97
C GLN A 26 -11.44 7.61 10.93
N GLU A 27 -11.86 8.44 11.87
CA GLU A 27 -11.17 9.70 12.14
C GLU A 27 -9.80 9.36 12.72
N TYR A 28 -8.78 9.34 11.87
CA TYR A 28 -7.42 9.37 12.36
C TYR A 28 -7.28 10.67 13.16
N LYS A 29 -7.03 10.55 14.46
CA LYS A 29 -6.72 11.71 15.31
C LYS A 29 -5.66 12.50 14.58
N ASN A 30 -5.96 13.75 14.25
CA ASN A 30 -5.05 14.62 13.53
C ASN A 30 -3.66 14.52 14.14
N TRP A 31 -2.68 14.17 13.36
CA TRP A 31 -1.25 14.15 13.70
C TRP A 31 -0.79 15.59 13.93
N ASN A 32 -1.46 16.27 14.87
CA ASN A 32 -1.10 17.63 15.21
C ASN A 32 0.14 17.56 16.09
N ARG A 33 1.30 17.94 15.57
CA ARG A 33 2.61 17.92 16.21
C ARG A 33 2.69 18.46 17.64
N LYS A 34 1.66 19.17 18.11
CA LYS A 34 1.61 19.75 19.44
C LYS A 34 0.87 18.92 20.49
N LYS A 35 0.19 17.83 20.11
CA LYS A 35 -0.48 16.89 21.01
C LYS A 35 -0.24 15.47 20.50
N GLN A 36 1.00 15.02 20.55
CA GLN A 36 1.38 13.65 20.28
C GLN A 36 0.84 12.75 21.40
N GLU A 37 -0.37 12.25 21.24
CA GLU A 37 -0.67 10.92 21.77
C GLU A 37 0.12 9.96 20.90
N GLU A 38 1.25 9.48 21.40
CA GLU A 38 2.07 8.51 20.71
C GLU A 38 1.27 7.23 20.55
N TYR A 39 1.01 6.85 19.30
CA TYR A 39 0.53 5.51 18.99
C TYR A 39 1.58 4.49 19.46
N SER A 40 1.15 3.45 20.13
CA SER A 40 2.02 2.32 20.47
C SER A 40 2.59 1.68 19.20
N GLU A 41 3.68 0.94 19.32
CA GLU A 41 4.27 0.22 18.18
C GLU A 41 3.27 -0.81 17.61
N ASP A 42 2.45 -1.42 18.45
CA ASP A 42 1.41 -2.35 18.01
C ASP A 42 0.33 -1.64 17.19
N GLU A 43 -0.16 -0.47 17.62
CA GLU A 43 -1.13 0.31 16.85
C GLU A 43 -0.58 0.73 15.48
N LYS A 44 0.69 1.15 15.42
CA LYS A 44 1.36 1.47 14.15
C LYS A 44 1.45 0.24 13.25
N THR A 45 1.80 -0.92 13.81
CA THR A 45 1.83 -2.20 13.06
C THR A 45 0.45 -2.53 12.54
N GLN A 46 -0.59 -2.42 13.36
CA GLN A 46 -1.97 -2.70 12.94
C GLN A 46 -2.45 -1.78 11.79
N MET A 47 -2.08 -0.51 11.82
CA MET A 47 -2.40 0.42 10.71
C MET A 47 -1.81 -0.05 9.37
N VAL A 48 -0.54 -0.49 9.39
CA VAL A 48 0.10 -1.02 8.19
C VAL A 48 -0.55 -2.33 7.76
N VAL A 49 -0.75 -3.28 8.68
CA VAL A 49 -1.38 -4.58 8.38
C VAL A 49 -2.78 -4.40 7.79
N LYS A 50 -3.60 -3.47 8.30
CA LYS A 50 -4.91 -3.14 7.73
C LYS A 50 -4.81 -2.72 6.26
N SER A 51 -3.89 -1.82 5.94
CA SER A 51 -3.68 -1.38 4.56
C SER A 51 -3.26 -2.53 3.65
N LEU A 52 -2.40 -3.44 4.14
CA LEU A 52 -1.97 -4.62 3.41
C LEU A 52 -3.10 -5.66 3.27
N LEU A 53 -3.98 -5.80 4.25
CA LEU A 53 -5.19 -6.64 4.17
C LEU A 53 -6.11 -6.16 3.07
N VAL A 54 -6.39 -4.86 3.02
CA VAL A 54 -7.22 -4.27 1.96
C VAL A 54 -6.60 -4.48 0.59
N LEU A 55 -5.30 -4.21 0.44
CA LEU A 55 -4.58 -4.46 -0.81
C LEU A 55 -4.66 -5.93 -1.22
N THR A 56 -4.45 -6.85 -0.27
CA THR A 56 -4.50 -8.30 -0.53
C THR A 56 -5.90 -8.72 -0.99
N ALA A 57 -6.97 -8.23 -0.32
CA ALA A 57 -8.34 -8.51 -0.71
C ALA A 57 -8.64 -8.02 -2.13
N ILE A 58 -8.27 -6.78 -2.43
CA ILE A 58 -8.46 -6.20 -3.77
C ILE A 58 -7.70 -7.00 -4.83
N LYS A 59 -6.48 -7.44 -4.54
CA LYS A 59 -5.68 -8.25 -5.48
C LYS A 59 -6.29 -9.64 -5.70
N LYS A 60 -6.81 -10.28 -4.66
CA LYS A 60 -7.52 -11.58 -4.80
C LYS A 60 -8.76 -11.44 -5.69
N GLU A 61 -9.55 -10.39 -5.50
CA GLU A 61 -10.69 -10.09 -6.36
C GLU A 61 -10.26 -9.76 -7.80
N ALA A 62 -9.17 -9.01 -7.96
CA ALA A 62 -8.64 -8.64 -9.27
C ALA A 62 -8.08 -9.83 -10.07
N GLU A 63 -7.70 -10.94 -9.42
CA GLU A 63 -7.28 -12.17 -10.12
C GLU A 63 -8.37 -12.71 -11.04
N PHE A 64 -9.65 -12.57 -10.65
CA PHE A 64 -10.78 -12.94 -11.51
C PHE A 64 -10.78 -12.09 -12.80
N ILE A 65 -10.59 -10.77 -12.66
CA ILE A 65 -10.53 -9.85 -13.82
C ILE A 65 -9.34 -10.21 -14.70
N LYS A 66 -8.17 -10.47 -14.11
CA LYS A 66 -6.96 -10.89 -14.83
C LYS A 66 -7.21 -12.15 -15.68
N THR A 67 -7.97 -13.09 -15.15
CA THR A 67 -8.26 -14.36 -15.86
C THR A 67 -9.30 -14.20 -16.96
N LYS A 68 -10.36 -13.42 -16.73
CA LYS A 68 -11.50 -13.29 -17.64
C LYS A 68 -11.34 -12.16 -18.66
N HIS A 69 -10.67 -11.09 -18.26
CA HIS A 69 -10.52 -9.84 -19.02
C HIS A 69 -9.11 -9.28 -18.87
N PRO A 70 -8.05 -10.01 -19.35
CA PRO A 70 -6.66 -9.61 -19.13
C PRO A 70 -6.35 -8.21 -19.66
N ASP A 71 -6.98 -7.79 -20.75
CA ASP A 71 -6.76 -6.47 -21.34
C ASP A 71 -7.27 -5.32 -20.46
N LEU A 72 -8.18 -5.61 -19.52
CA LEU A 72 -8.72 -4.63 -18.56
C LEU A 72 -8.02 -4.70 -17.19
N PHE A 73 -7.14 -5.67 -17.00
CA PHE A 73 -6.45 -5.83 -15.73
C PHE A 73 -5.34 -4.80 -15.56
N HIS A 74 -5.36 -4.14 -14.41
CA HIS A 74 -4.25 -3.36 -13.87
C HIS A 74 -3.91 -3.89 -12.49
N ASN A 75 -2.62 -4.04 -12.19
CA ASN A 75 -2.20 -4.49 -10.87
C ASN A 75 -2.63 -3.46 -9.81
N PRO A 76 -3.42 -3.85 -8.81
CA PRO A 76 -3.79 -2.95 -7.72
C PRO A 76 -2.54 -2.45 -6.98
N LEU A 77 -2.51 -1.15 -6.68
CA LEU A 77 -1.37 -0.47 -6.10
C LEU A 77 -1.77 0.24 -4.81
N LEU A 78 -1.03 0.01 -3.73
CA LEU A 78 -1.10 0.80 -2.52
C LEU A 78 -0.17 2.00 -2.67
N ILE A 79 -0.73 3.22 -2.62
CA ILE A 79 0.06 4.45 -2.66
C ILE A 79 0.15 5.03 -1.25
N THR A 80 1.36 5.24 -0.77
CA THR A 80 1.65 5.88 0.51
C THR A 80 2.27 7.26 0.27
N ILE A 81 1.73 8.27 0.94
CA ILE A 81 2.21 9.65 0.81
C ILE A 81 2.70 10.12 2.18
N ALA A 82 3.95 10.58 2.24
CA ALA A 82 4.53 11.16 3.43
C ALA A 82 4.89 12.63 3.21
N ASN A 83 4.55 13.48 4.17
CA ASN A 83 4.89 14.92 4.10
C ASN A 83 6.35 15.20 4.43
N GLU A 84 6.96 14.38 5.30
CA GLU A 84 8.35 14.57 5.75
C GLU A 84 9.17 13.32 5.48
N VAL A 85 10.22 13.51 4.69
CA VAL A 85 11.09 12.43 4.21
C VAL A 85 12.41 12.39 4.97
N ASN A 86 12.88 13.52 5.54
CA ASN A 86 14.27 13.70 5.98
C ASN A 86 14.48 13.83 7.49
N THR A 87 13.47 13.63 8.34
CA THR A 87 13.61 13.71 9.79
C THR A 87 13.78 12.32 10.41
N VAL A 88 14.39 12.27 11.62
CA VAL A 88 14.61 11.01 12.36
C VAL A 88 13.28 10.27 12.64
N ASP A 89 12.19 11.03 12.78
CA ASP A 89 10.84 10.53 13.05
C ASP A 89 9.95 10.59 11.80
N ALA A 90 10.55 10.56 10.60
CA ALA A 90 9.81 10.65 9.36
C ALA A 90 8.79 9.50 9.27
N GLU A 91 7.56 9.84 8.91
CA GLU A 91 6.44 8.89 8.73
C GLU A 91 6.83 7.72 7.84
N LEU A 92 7.63 7.99 6.81
CA LEU A 92 8.11 6.97 5.88
C LEU A 92 9.08 5.98 6.55
N LYS A 93 9.95 6.44 7.47
CA LYS A 93 10.84 5.57 8.24
C LYS A 93 10.04 4.63 9.14
N LEU A 94 9.01 5.17 9.80
CA LEU A 94 8.10 4.39 10.64
C LEU A 94 7.35 3.36 9.80
N PHE A 95 6.84 3.73 8.63
CA PHE A 95 6.19 2.82 7.71
C PHE A 95 7.09 1.64 7.33
N PHE A 96 8.33 1.89 6.90
CA PHE A 96 9.27 0.82 6.54
C PHE A 96 9.64 -0.05 7.74
N LYS A 97 9.79 0.53 8.96
CA LYS A 97 10.00 -0.24 10.18
C LYS A 97 8.86 -1.23 10.43
N GLN A 98 7.61 -0.78 10.33
CA GLN A 98 6.43 -1.63 10.50
C GLN A 98 6.32 -2.66 9.37
N LEU A 99 6.61 -2.26 8.14
CA LEU A 99 6.62 -3.15 6.99
C LEU A 99 7.64 -4.30 7.17
N ALA A 100 8.81 -4.02 7.78
CA ALA A 100 9.81 -5.04 8.10
C ALA A 100 9.31 -6.03 9.18
N ILE A 101 8.53 -5.57 10.16
CA ILE A 101 7.89 -6.44 11.15
C ILE A 101 6.92 -7.39 10.45
N VAL A 102 6.07 -6.87 9.57
CA VAL A 102 5.13 -7.68 8.79
C VAL A 102 5.87 -8.67 7.89
N ALA A 103 6.90 -8.23 7.19
CA ALA A 103 7.74 -9.07 6.33
C ALA A 103 8.43 -10.22 7.09
N SER A 104 8.68 -10.04 8.39
CA SER A 104 9.24 -11.08 9.26
C SER A 104 8.20 -12.05 9.82
N GLY A 105 6.91 -11.85 9.57
CA GLY A 105 5.80 -12.65 10.10
C GLY A 105 5.43 -12.35 11.57
N LYS A 106 6.08 -11.38 12.20
CA LYS A 106 5.91 -11.04 13.63
C LYS A 106 4.79 -10.02 13.83
N TYR A 107 3.57 -10.37 13.45
CA TYR A 107 2.40 -9.51 13.62
C TYR A 107 1.15 -10.35 13.92
N ASP A 108 0.17 -9.74 14.57
CA ASP A 108 -1.12 -10.34 14.86
C ASP A 108 -2.11 -10.03 13.71
N LEU A 109 -2.40 -11.05 12.91
CA LEU A 109 -3.31 -10.93 11.78
C LEU A 109 -4.78 -10.86 12.23
N ASP A 110 -5.13 -11.60 13.28
CA ASP A 110 -6.53 -11.72 13.71
C ASP A 110 -7.00 -10.41 14.34
N THR A 111 -6.20 -9.81 15.20
CA THR A 111 -6.45 -8.46 15.73
C THR A 111 -6.58 -7.43 14.60
N ALA A 112 -5.76 -7.50 13.55
CA ALA A 112 -5.87 -6.59 12.41
C ALA A 112 -7.18 -6.79 11.63
N LYS A 113 -7.63 -8.03 11.46
CA LYS A 113 -8.92 -8.35 10.83
C LYS A 113 -10.11 -7.82 11.62
N GLU A 114 -10.11 -8.02 12.94
CA GLU A 114 -11.16 -7.50 13.83
C GLU A 114 -11.23 -5.98 13.76
N PHE A 115 -10.08 -5.33 13.83
CA PHE A 115 -9.98 -3.88 13.75
C PHE A 115 -10.48 -3.34 12.41
N LEU A 116 -10.10 -3.98 11.30
CA LEU A 116 -10.57 -3.61 9.97
C LEU A 116 -12.06 -3.86 9.80
N ALA A 117 -12.60 -4.96 10.33
CA ALA A 117 -14.03 -5.25 10.28
C ALA A 117 -14.85 -4.16 11.01
N GLY A 118 -14.37 -3.69 12.16
CA GLY A 118 -14.97 -2.55 12.88
C GLY A 118 -14.97 -1.27 12.04
N ASP A 119 -13.89 -0.97 11.36
CA ASP A 119 -13.79 0.20 10.48
C ASP A 119 -14.74 0.10 9.27
N LEU A 120 -14.84 -1.07 8.66
CA LEU A 120 -15.70 -1.29 7.48
C LEU A 120 -17.18 -1.24 7.84
N MET A 121 -17.55 -1.60 9.07
CA MET A 121 -18.93 -1.47 9.57
C MET A 121 -19.27 -0.03 9.94
N TYR A 122 -18.30 0.80 10.21
CA TYR A 122 -18.50 2.18 10.64
C TYR A 122 -18.52 3.15 9.46
N HIS A 123 -19.47 2.97 8.53
CA HIS A 123 -19.69 3.93 7.46
C HIS A 123 -20.40 5.16 7.97
N LYS A 124 -19.68 6.26 8.19
CA LYS A 124 -20.28 7.59 8.08
C LYS A 124 -20.63 7.80 6.61
N GLU A 125 -21.88 8.17 6.33
CA GLU A 125 -22.30 8.64 5.01
C GLU A 125 -21.47 9.88 4.65
N TYR A 126 -20.38 9.67 3.91
CA TYR A 126 -19.75 10.78 3.22
C TYR A 126 -20.64 11.15 2.02
N GLN A 127 -20.85 12.44 1.82
CA GLN A 127 -21.74 12.99 0.77
C GLN A 127 -21.41 12.50 -0.67
N PHE A 128 -20.33 11.75 -0.86
CA PHE A 128 -19.84 11.31 -2.16
C PHE A 128 -19.90 9.80 -2.36
N ASN A 129 -20.21 9.01 -1.35
CA ASN A 129 -20.23 7.56 -1.49
C ASN A 129 -21.49 6.97 -0.88
N THR A 130 -22.36 6.44 -1.75
CA THR A 130 -23.56 5.70 -1.37
C THR A 130 -23.38 4.18 -1.57
N ALA A 131 -22.20 3.73 -1.99
CA ALA A 131 -21.95 2.31 -2.19
C ALA A 131 -21.57 1.66 -0.83
N GLU A 132 -22.39 0.75 -0.38
CA GLU A 132 -22.04 -0.16 0.72
C GLU A 132 -20.89 -1.06 0.30
N ILE A 133 -19.96 -1.33 1.23
CA ILE A 133 -18.94 -2.36 1.00
C ILE A 133 -19.66 -3.71 0.96
N PRO A 134 -19.53 -4.48 -0.14
CA PRO A 134 -20.21 -5.78 -0.26
C PRO A 134 -19.79 -6.70 0.90
N SER A 135 -20.76 -7.43 1.47
CA SER A 135 -20.50 -8.43 2.51
C SER A 135 -19.52 -9.52 2.05
N SER A 136 -19.50 -9.80 0.74
CA SER A 136 -18.52 -10.70 0.12
C SER A 136 -17.10 -10.20 0.28
N PHE A 137 -16.85 -8.90 0.19
CA PHE A 137 -15.51 -8.32 0.39
C PHE A 137 -15.05 -8.46 1.84
N VAL A 138 -15.96 -8.27 2.81
CA VAL A 138 -15.67 -8.51 4.23
C VAL A 138 -15.29 -9.97 4.46
N GLN A 139 -15.99 -10.91 3.82
CA GLN A 139 -15.66 -12.33 3.92
C GLN A 139 -14.28 -12.63 3.32
N VAL A 140 -13.94 -12.06 2.17
CA VAL A 140 -12.59 -12.19 1.58
C VAL A 140 -11.51 -11.75 2.56
N ILE A 141 -11.72 -10.64 3.28
CA ILE A 141 -10.77 -10.15 4.30
C ILE A 141 -10.62 -11.18 5.44
N GLN A 142 -11.72 -11.76 5.91
CA GLN A 142 -11.69 -12.75 6.99
C GLN A 142 -10.92 -14.02 6.58
N ASP A 143 -10.98 -14.40 5.31
CA ASP A 143 -10.33 -15.61 4.77
C ASP A 143 -8.84 -15.40 4.42
N ILE A 144 -8.32 -14.15 4.46
CA ILE A 144 -6.91 -13.88 4.17
C ILE A 144 -6.00 -14.55 5.20
N THR A 145 -4.95 -15.19 4.72
CA THR A 145 -3.89 -15.76 5.53
C THR A 145 -2.61 -14.91 5.48
N LYS A 146 -1.64 -15.20 6.34
CA LYS A 146 -0.31 -14.56 6.27
C LYS A 146 0.41 -14.89 4.96
N GLU A 147 0.19 -16.08 4.44
CA GLU A 147 0.73 -16.56 3.16
C GLU A 147 0.12 -15.79 1.98
N ASP A 148 -1.17 -15.43 2.06
CA ASP A 148 -1.81 -14.56 1.05
C ASP A 148 -1.12 -13.19 1.01
N ILE A 149 -0.84 -12.60 2.17
CA ILE A 149 -0.13 -11.31 2.25
C ILE A 149 1.29 -11.44 1.69
N LEU A 150 2.02 -12.51 2.03
CA LEU A 150 3.34 -12.76 1.44
C LEU A 150 3.29 -12.82 -0.08
N LYS A 151 2.36 -13.59 -0.61
CA LYS A 151 2.23 -13.78 -2.06
C LYS A 151 1.77 -12.50 -2.77
N GLN A 152 0.71 -11.87 -2.26
CA GLN A 152 0.04 -10.78 -2.96
C GLN A 152 0.73 -9.42 -2.77
N VAL A 153 1.37 -9.19 -1.61
CA VAL A 153 2.02 -7.92 -1.29
C VAL A 153 3.51 -7.99 -1.52
N PHE A 154 4.17 -9.02 -0.99
CA PHE A 154 5.64 -9.11 -0.98
C PHE A 154 6.22 -9.92 -2.15
N ASN A 155 5.39 -10.50 -3.00
CA ASN A 155 5.82 -11.37 -4.10
C ASN A 155 6.73 -12.53 -3.64
N ALA A 156 6.49 -13.06 -2.45
CA ALA A 156 7.36 -14.05 -1.82
C ALA A 156 6.56 -15.25 -1.29
N SER A 157 7.22 -16.39 -1.14
CA SER A 157 6.65 -17.62 -0.60
C SER A 157 7.04 -17.90 0.86
N ALA A 158 7.97 -17.12 1.41
CA ALA A 158 8.45 -17.26 2.80
C ALA A 158 8.74 -15.89 3.42
N PHE A 159 8.56 -15.78 4.73
CA PHE A 159 8.94 -14.60 5.49
C PHE A 159 10.45 -14.37 5.42
N GLY A 160 10.85 -13.10 5.46
CA GLY A 160 12.25 -12.75 5.34
C GLY A 160 12.54 -11.29 5.66
N LYS A 161 13.81 -10.93 5.52
CA LYS A 161 14.23 -9.55 5.63
C LYS A 161 13.95 -8.81 4.34
N ILE A 162 13.65 -7.53 4.45
CA ILE A 162 13.58 -6.62 3.32
C ILE A 162 15.00 -6.21 2.95
N GLU A 163 15.31 -6.26 1.68
CA GLU A 163 16.50 -5.69 1.08
C GLU A 163 16.10 -4.62 0.05
N TYR A 164 17.02 -3.72 -0.27
CA TYR A 164 16.77 -2.68 -1.24
C TYR A 164 17.82 -2.62 -2.34
N THR A 165 17.42 -2.12 -3.48
CA THR A 165 18.27 -1.97 -4.66
C THR A 165 18.11 -0.56 -5.23
N ARG A 166 19.21 0.08 -5.56
CA ARG A 166 19.24 1.37 -6.27
C ARG A 166 19.14 1.15 -7.77
N ILE A 167 18.47 2.04 -8.44
CA ILE A 167 18.34 1.99 -9.89
C ILE A 167 19.49 2.76 -10.51
N ALA A 168 20.28 2.11 -11.38
CA ALA A 168 21.44 2.73 -12.01
C ALA A 168 21.04 4.00 -12.76
N ASN A 169 21.80 5.08 -12.54
CA ASN A 169 21.56 6.40 -13.13
C ASN A 169 20.23 7.06 -12.78
N ASN A 170 19.58 6.62 -11.69
CA ASN A 170 18.33 7.20 -11.24
C ASN A 170 18.31 7.34 -9.72
N SER A 171 18.72 8.49 -9.22
CA SER A 171 18.73 8.79 -7.77
C SER A 171 17.32 8.97 -7.17
N ARG A 172 16.28 9.00 -8.00
CA ARG A 172 14.90 9.26 -7.56
C ARG A 172 14.12 8.01 -7.18
N GLU A 173 14.65 6.83 -7.48
CA GLU A 173 13.97 5.56 -7.26
C GLU A 173 14.85 4.58 -6.47
N VAL A 174 14.23 3.94 -5.45
CA VAL A 174 14.80 2.82 -4.70
C VAL A 174 13.75 1.72 -4.65
N ALA A 175 14.10 0.51 -5.08
CA ALA A 175 13.20 -0.64 -5.12
C ALA A 175 13.48 -1.59 -3.96
N PHE A 176 12.43 -2.24 -3.42
CA PHE A 176 12.51 -3.15 -2.28
C PHE A 176 11.95 -4.52 -2.65
N ARG A 177 12.60 -5.57 -2.16
CA ARG A 177 12.10 -6.94 -2.23
C ARG A 177 12.35 -7.67 -0.91
N LEU A 178 11.67 -8.80 -0.70
CA LEU A 178 12.10 -9.74 0.31
C LEU A 178 13.30 -10.54 -0.19
N LYS A 179 14.25 -10.82 0.69
CA LYS A 179 15.40 -11.68 0.37
C LYS A 179 14.98 -13.09 -0.06
N THR A 180 13.81 -13.53 0.38
CA THR A 180 13.18 -14.81 0.03
C THR A 180 12.40 -14.80 -1.27
N ALA A 181 12.21 -13.63 -1.89
CA ALA A 181 11.55 -13.50 -3.19
C ALA A 181 12.53 -13.76 -4.34
N ASP A 182 11.99 -14.17 -5.49
CA ASP A 182 12.79 -14.37 -6.69
C ASP A 182 13.47 -13.08 -7.15
N ALA A 183 14.58 -13.23 -7.88
CA ALA A 183 15.30 -12.08 -8.42
C ALA A 183 14.38 -11.25 -9.33
N GLY A 184 14.38 -9.94 -9.14
CA GLY A 184 13.53 -9.01 -9.90
C GLY A 184 12.10 -8.85 -9.39
N GLN A 185 11.66 -9.62 -8.40
CA GLN A 185 10.31 -9.52 -7.82
C GLN A 185 10.27 -8.45 -6.70
N HIS A 186 10.51 -7.19 -7.08
CA HIS A 186 10.40 -6.05 -6.17
C HIS A 186 8.93 -5.75 -5.90
N PHE A 187 8.57 -5.60 -4.63
CA PHE A 187 7.18 -5.36 -4.22
C PHE A 187 6.88 -3.90 -3.92
N CYS A 188 7.92 -3.12 -3.61
CA CYS A 188 7.76 -1.71 -3.23
C CYS A 188 8.74 -0.83 -3.98
N LEU A 189 8.31 0.36 -4.33
CA LEU A 189 9.10 1.38 -4.98
C LEU A 189 8.98 2.70 -4.22
N LEU A 190 10.10 3.22 -3.72
CA LEU A 190 10.17 4.59 -3.22
C LEU A 190 10.53 5.53 -4.36
N VAL A 191 9.73 6.58 -4.52
CA VAL A 191 10.01 7.67 -5.45
C VAL A 191 10.10 8.99 -4.67
N ALA A 192 11.27 9.61 -4.69
CA ALA A 192 11.53 10.88 -4.01
C ALA A 192 12.47 11.75 -4.83
N SER A 193 12.63 13.01 -4.45
CA SER A 193 13.58 13.93 -5.11
C SER A 193 15.02 13.39 -5.09
N ASP A 194 15.43 12.75 -3.97
CA ASP A 194 16.70 12.06 -3.81
C ASP A 194 16.51 10.81 -2.92
N ALA A 195 15.94 9.77 -3.52
CA ALA A 195 15.66 8.50 -2.85
C ALA A 195 16.95 7.76 -2.46
N THR A 196 18.03 7.95 -3.22
CA THR A 196 19.34 7.37 -2.92
C THR A 196 19.89 7.91 -1.62
N LYS A 197 19.94 9.23 -1.47
CA LYS A 197 20.41 9.89 -0.24
C LYS A 197 19.53 9.53 0.95
N TRP A 198 18.20 9.46 0.73
CA TRP A 198 17.27 9.02 1.77
C TRP A 198 17.60 7.59 2.23
N SER A 199 17.84 6.66 1.30
CA SER A 199 18.18 5.28 1.64
C SER A 199 19.47 5.16 2.46
N ASP A 200 20.48 5.99 2.19
CA ASP A 200 21.73 6.02 2.96
C ASP A 200 21.50 6.43 4.42
N ASN A 201 20.57 7.36 4.65
CA ASN A 201 20.34 7.93 5.98
C ASN A 201 19.32 7.12 6.81
N VAL A 202 18.41 6.42 6.17
CA VAL A 202 17.24 5.83 6.84
C VAL A 202 17.29 4.31 6.89
N LEU A 203 17.92 3.68 5.91
CA LEU A 203 17.94 2.23 5.75
C LEU A 203 19.22 1.55 6.26
N GLU A 204 19.90 2.13 7.26
CA GLU A 204 21.15 1.57 7.84
C GLU A 204 21.04 0.09 8.26
N ASN A 205 19.85 -0.36 8.64
CA ASN A 205 19.60 -1.73 9.09
C ASN A 205 19.04 -2.66 8.00
N TYR A 206 18.97 -2.18 6.75
CA TYR A 206 18.50 -2.95 5.61
C TYR A 206 19.67 -3.44 4.77
N GLU A 207 19.55 -4.66 4.25
CA GLU A 207 20.58 -5.20 3.37
C GLU A 207 20.50 -4.51 2.00
N TYR A 208 21.65 -4.03 1.53
CA TYR A 208 21.79 -3.47 0.18
C TYR A 208 22.24 -4.57 -0.79
N THR A 209 21.60 -4.63 -1.95
CA THR A 209 22.02 -5.50 -3.05
C THR A 209 22.63 -4.66 -4.16
N GLU A 210 23.84 -5.01 -4.55
CA GLU A 210 24.61 -4.29 -5.57
C GLU A 210 24.16 -4.55 -7.02
N THR A 211 23.15 -5.39 -7.26
CA THR A 211 22.68 -5.66 -8.62
C THR A 211 21.93 -4.43 -9.13
N PRO A 212 22.55 -3.54 -9.90
CA PRO A 212 21.91 -2.31 -10.32
C PRO A 212 20.80 -2.65 -11.31
N LEU A 213 19.59 -2.27 -10.97
CA LEU A 213 18.48 -2.28 -11.91
C LEU A 213 18.77 -1.26 -13.01
N THR A 214 18.58 -1.65 -14.25
CA THR A 214 18.91 -0.79 -15.41
C THR A 214 17.71 0.01 -15.92
N LYS A 215 16.50 -0.30 -15.41
CA LYS A 215 15.24 0.32 -15.88
C LYS A 215 14.48 0.94 -14.74
N SER A 216 13.91 2.14 -14.97
CA SER A 216 13.00 2.79 -14.06
C SER A 216 11.71 1.96 -13.91
N TYR A 217 11.35 1.61 -12.69
CA TYR A 217 10.09 0.96 -12.38
C TYR A 217 8.90 1.93 -12.50
N PHE A 218 9.11 3.18 -12.14
CA PHE A 218 8.04 4.18 -12.19
C PHE A 218 7.50 4.39 -13.61
N LYS A 219 8.37 4.33 -14.61
CA LYS A 219 7.96 4.46 -16.02
C LYS A 219 7.08 3.30 -16.51
N THR A 220 7.18 2.15 -15.87
CA THR A 220 6.47 0.92 -16.26
C THR A 220 5.44 0.49 -15.23
N ILE A 221 5.12 1.36 -14.27
CA ILE A 221 4.23 1.03 -13.14
C ILE A 221 2.82 0.59 -13.60
N ASN A 222 2.36 1.08 -14.75
CA ASN A 222 1.06 0.72 -15.32
C ASN A 222 1.10 -0.52 -16.22
N ASN A 223 2.25 -1.15 -16.41
CA ASN A 223 2.33 -2.37 -17.21
C ASN A 223 1.68 -3.53 -16.44
N GLN A 224 1.04 -4.45 -17.16
CA GLN A 224 0.35 -5.60 -16.56
C GLN A 224 1.29 -6.57 -15.84
N ASP A 225 2.56 -6.62 -16.26
CA ASP A 225 3.62 -7.46 -15.69
C ASP A 225 4.42 -6.77 -14.56
N ASN A 226 4.00 -5.58 -14.15
CA ASN A 226 4.65 -4.86 -13.07
C ASN A 226 4.51 -5.60 -11.74
N SER A 227 5.64 -5.78 -11.05
CA SER A 227 5.70 -6.47 -9.74
C SER A 227 5.47 -5.54 -8.54
N ILE A 228 5.47 -4.22 -8.74
CA ILE A 228 5.32 -3.24 -7.66
C ILE A 228 3.89 -3.26 -7.13
N ASN A 229 3.76 -3.41 -5.84
CA ASN A 229 2.50 -3.44 -5.09
C ASN A 229 2.32 -2.25 -4.17
N ILE A 230 3.44 -1.60 -3.78
CA ILE A 230 3.47 -0.42 -2.89
C ILE A 230 4.33 0.67 -3.55
N LEU A 231 3.78 1.90 -3.61
CA LEU A 231 4.45 3.10 -4.08
C LEU A 231 4.46 4.17 -2.99
#